data_743205fc5ea8cd8880bf87aaf71eba5e
#
_entry.id   743205fc5ea8cd8880bf87aaf71eba5e
#
_cell.length_a   1.000
_cell.length_b   1.000
_cell.length_c   1.000
_cell.angle_alpha   90.00
_cell.angle_beta   90.00
_cell.angle_gamma   90.00
#
_symmetry.space_group_name_H-M   'P 1'
#
loop_
_entity.id
_entity.type
_entity.pdbx_description
1 polymer ?
#
loop_
_entity_poly.entity_id
_entity_poly.type
_entity_poly.pdbx_seq_one_letter_code
_entity_poly.pdbx_strand_id
1 'polypeptide(L)'
;MNQLEILRESLGQCDEIILDALIMRNRIVEDIMAYKEANGLQILQPEQEAKQKEWLEKRMEGRRHKDEVSDVFECIRTNSKRIQA
;
A
#
# COMPACT_ATOMS: atom_id res chain seq x y z
N MET A 1 0.78 25.61 -22.88
CA MET A 1 0.54 24.24 -22.41
C MET A 1 -0.95 23.91 -22.56
N ASN A 2 -1.27 22.80 -23.20
CA ASN A 2 -2.67 22.41 -23.37
C ASN A 2 -3.19 21.66 -22.14
N GLN A 3 -4.52 21.43 -22.13
CA GLN A 3 -5.19 20.77 -21.00
C GLN A 3 -4.64 19.37 -20.72
N LEU A 4 -4.33 18.61 -21.77
CA LEU A 4 -3.80 17.26 -21.62
C LEU A 4 -2.42 17.26 -20.93
N GLU A 5 -1.55 18.21 -21.33
CA GLU A 5 -0.23 18.34 -20.69
C GLU A 5 -0.34 18.69 -19.21
N ILE A 6 -1.26 19.61 -18.87
CA ILE A 6 -1.51 19.98 -17.46
C ILE A 6 -2.00 18.77 -16.66
N LEU A 7 -2.91 17.99 -17.22
CA LEU A 7 -3.41 16.79 -16.57
C LEU A 7 -2.33 15.74 -16.39
N ARG A 8 -1.46 15.56 -17.38
CA ARG A 8 -0.33 14.64 -17.28
C ARG A 8 0.68 15.06 -16.21
N GLU A 9 0.94 16.36 -16.06
CA GLU A 9 1.77 16.86 -14.98
C GLU A 9 1.16 16.55 -13.61
N SER A 10 -0.14 16.77 -13.47
CA SER A 10 -0.85 16.44 -12.23
C SER A 10 -0.77 14.94 -11.92
N LEU A 11 -0.92 14.10 -12.94
CA LEU A 11 -0.78 12.65 -12.79
C LEU A 11 0.64 12.28 -12.33
N GLY A 12 1.66 12.91 -12.93
CA GLY A 12 3.05 12.70 -12.55
C GLY A 12 3.33 13.07 -11.10
N GLN A 13 2.71 14.14 -10.60
CA GLN A 13 2.82 14.52 -9.20
C GLN A 13 2.19 13.48 -8.27
N CYS A 14 1.05 12.90 -8.66
CA CYS A 14 0.44 11.80 -7.94
C CYS A 14 1.36 10.57 -7.91
N ASP A 15 1.98 10.25 -9.03
CA ASP A 15 2.90 9.11 -9.12
C ASP A 15 4.11 9.30 -8.21
N GLU A 16 4.64 10.52 -8.09
CA GLU A 16 5.73 10.80 -7.15
C GLU A 16 5.31 10.57 -5.70
N ILE A 17 4.10 10.98 -5.34
CA ILE A 17 3.54 10.74 -4.01
C ILE A 17 3.42 9.24 -3.74
N ILE A 18 2.92 8.48 -4.71
CA ILE A 18 2.80 7.02 -4.61
C ILE A 18 4.17 6.39 -4.42
N LEU A 19 5.15 6.79 -5.24
CA LEU A 19 6.51 6.26 -5.15
C LEU A 19 7.13 6.51 -3.77
N ASP A 20 7.06 7.74 -3.29
CA ASP A 20 7.61 8.11 -1.98
C ASP A 20 6.90 7.34 -0.85
N ALA A 21 5.59 7.20 -0.95
CA ALA A 21 4.81 6.44 0.02
C ALA A 21 5.19 4.95 0.03
N LEU A 22 5.43 4.35 -1.13
CA LEU A 22 5.85 2.96 -1.24
C LEU A 22 7.25 2.74 -0.67
N ILE A 23 8.18 3.66 -0.94
CA ILE A 23 9.54 3.59 -0.37
C ILE A 23 9.46 3.64 1.15
N MET A 24 8.69 4.56 1.71
CA MET A 24 8.49 4.68 3.15
C MET A 24 7.83 3.42 3.74
N ARG A 25 6.79 2.94 3.07
CA ARG A 25 6.06 1.76 3.52
C ARG A 25 6.97 0.52 3.57
N ASN A 26 7.80 0.33 2.57
CA ASN A 26 8.73 -0.80 2.53
C ASN A 26 9.76 -0.74 3.67
N ARG A 27 10.24 0.45 4.01
CA ARG A 27 11.11 0.66 5.16
C ARG A 27 10.44 0.26 6.47
N ILE A 28 9.18 0.68 6.63
CA ILE A 28 8.39 0.34 7.81
C ILE A 28 8.17 -1.17 7.88
N VAL A 29 7.90 -1.82 6.75
CA VAL A 29 7.76 -3.28 6.69
C VAL A 29 9.04 -3.99 7.14
N GLU A 30 10.21 -3.51 6.70
CA GLU A 30 11.49 -4.05 7.15
C GLU A 30 11.67 -3.87 8.66
N ASP A 31 11.31 -2.71 9.21
CA ASP A 31 11.39 -2.44 10.64
C ASP A 31 10.44 -3.35 11.44
N ILE A 32 9.24 -3.57 10.92
CA ILE A 32 8.27 -4.49 11.52
C ILE A 32 8.84 -5.92 11.53
N MET A 33 9.45 -6.35 10.43
CA MET A 33 10.08 -7.67 10.35
C MET A 33 11.17 -7.82 11.40
N ALA A 34 12.04 -6.83 11.52
CA ALA A 34 13.12 -6.84 12.51
C ALA A 34 12.57 -6.91 13.94
N TYR A 35 11.51 -6.18 14.23
CA TYR A 35 10.85 -6.21 15.53
C TYR A 35 10.26 -7.59 15.83
N LYS A 36 9.57 -8.19 14.86
CA LYS A 36 8.98 -9.51 15.02
C LYS A 36 10.06 -10.57 15.29
N GLU A 37 11.15 -10.54 14.54
CA GLU A 37 12.27 -11.46 14.76
C GLU A 37 12.89 -11.30 16.14
N ALA A 38 13.13 -10.07 16.55
CA ALA A 38 13.72 -9.77 17.87
C ALA A 38 12.83 -10.20 19.04
N ASN A 39 11.52 -10.26 18.84
CA ASN A 39 10.54 -10.58 19.89
C ASN A 39 9.88 -11.95 19.72
N GLY A 40 10.36 -12.77 18.80
CA GLY A 40 9.84 -14.12 18.59
C GLY A 40 8.40 -14.17 18.11
N LEU A 41 7.96 -13.14 17.37
CA LEU A 41 6.59 -13.07 16.86
C LEU A 41 6.49 -13.73 15.48
N GLN A 42 5.28 -14.15 15.12
CA GLN A 42 5.01 -14.69 13.79
C GLN A 42 5.17 -13.59 12.74
N ILE A 43 5.84 -13.91 11.63
CA ILE A 43 6.03 -12.98 10.52
C ILE A 43 4.69 -12.66 9.86
N LEU A 44 3.90 -13.67 9.54
CA LEU A 44 2.57 -13.50 8.93
C LEU A 44 1.50 -13.40 10.01
N GLN A 45 0.72 -12.34 9.98
CA GLN A 45 -0.36 -12.10 10.92
C GLN A 45 -1.67 -11.88 10.14
N PRO A 46 -2.47 -12.94 9.91
CA PRO A 46 -3.69 -12.85 9.10
C PRO A 46 -4.70 -11.82 9.61
N GLU A 47 -4.75 -11.59 10.91
CA GLU A 47 -5.65 -10.61 11.51
C GLU A 47 -5.32 -9.19 11.05
N GLN A 48 -4.05 -8.88 10.88
CA GLN A 48 -3.62 -7.57 10.40
C GLN A 48 -4.02 -7.37 8.94
N GLU A 49 -3.92 -8.40 8.12
CA GLU A 49 -4.36 -8.36 6.74
C GLU A 49 -5.87 -8.13 6.64
N ALA A 50 -6.65 -8.82 7.49
CA ALA A 50 -8.09 -8.64 7.55
C ALA A 50 -8.48 -7.21 7.94
N LYS A 51 -7.76 -6.61 8.89
CA LYS A 51 -7.97 -5.21 9.30
C LYS A 51 -7.70 -4.25 8.15
N GLN A 52 -6.68 -4.48 7.36
CA GLN A 52 -6.36 -3.64 6.21
C GLN A 52 -7.44 -3.71 5.15
N LYS A 53 -7.95 -4.90 4.87
CA LYS A 53 -9.05 -5.09 3.92
C LYS A 53 -10.32 -4.37 4.39
N GLU A 54 -10.65 -4.48 5.66
CA GLU A 54 -11.80 -3.79 6.25
C GLU A 54 -11.64 -2.27 6.18
N TRP A 55 -10.46 -1.77 6.51
CA TRP A 55 -10.15 -0.35 6.41
C TRP A 55 -10.37 0.17 4.98
N LEU A 56 -9.87 -0.54 3.98
CA LEU A 56 -10.01 -0.15 2.58
C LEU A 56 -11.48 -0.18 2.14
N GLU A 57 -12.21 -1.22 2.54
CA GLU A 57 -13.63 -1.36 2.23
C GLU A 57 -14.42 -0.15 2.71
N LYS A 58 -14.19 0.27 3.95
CA LYS A 58 -14.83 1.44 4.52
C LYS A 58 -14.44 2.73 3.83
N ARG A 59 -13.16 2.90 3.52
CA ARG A 59 -12.66 4.12 2.87
C ARG A 59 -13.17 4.27 1.44
N MET A 60 -13.41 3.16 0.75
CA MET A 60 -13.89 3.17 -0.63
C MET A 60 -15.40 3.11 -0.77
N GLU A 61 -16.13 3.06 0.34
CA GLU A 61 -17.59 3.02 0.33
C GLU A 61 -18.17 4.22 -0.41
N GLY A 62 -18.98 3.95 -1.44
CA GLY A 62 -19.58 5.00 -2.26
C GLY A 62 -18.62 5.68 -3.24
N ARG A 63 -17.37 5.27 -3.32
CA ARG A 63 -16.37 5.83 -4.25
C ARG A 63 -16.26 5.01 -5.51
N ARG A 64 -15.84 5.68 -6.59
CA ARG A 64 -15.60 5.02 -7.89
C ARG A 64 -14.28 4.26 -7.85
N HIS A 65 -14.17 3.27 -8.73
CA HIS A 65 -12.94 2.51 -8.96
C HIS A 65 -12.47 1.73 -7.74
N LYS A 66 -13.41 1.23 -6.96
CA LYS A 66 -13.13 0.42 -5.76
C LYS A 66 -12.30 -0.82 -6.10
N ASP A 67 -12.66 -1.53 -7.16
CA ASP A 67 -11.98 -2.77 -7.53
C ASP A 67 -10.53 -2.50 -7.95
N GLU A 68 -10.30 -1.46 -8.73
CA GLU A 68 -8.96 -1.07 -9.18
C GLU A 68 -8.06 -0.69 -8.00
N VAL A 69 -8.59 0.08 -7.04
CA VAL A 69 -7.85 0.45 -5.84
C VAL A 69 -7.57 -0.78 -4.98
N SER A 70 -8.56 -1.67 -4.83
CA SER A 70 -8.40 -2.91 -4.06
C SER A 70 -7.33 -3.82 -4.66
N ASP A 71 -7.28 -3.93 -5.99
CA ASP A 71 -6.27 -4.71 -6.68
C ASP A 71 -4.85 -4.19 -6.41
N VAL A 72 -4.68 -2.86 -6.41
CA VAL A 72 -3.39 -2.25 -6.12
C VAL A 72 -2.97 -2.56 -4.68
N PHE A 73 -3.86 -2.42 -3.71
CA PHE A 73 -3.53 -2.72 -2.31
C PHE A 73 -3.25 -4.20 -2.08
N GLU A 74 -3.91 -5.09 -2.80
CA GLU A 74 -3.59 -6.52 -2.74
C GLU A 74 -2.17 -6.79 -3.23
N CYS A 75 -1.78 -6.13 -4.33
CA CYS A 75 -0.40 -6.20 -4.84
C CYS A 75 0.60 -5.69 -3.81
N ILE A 76 0.31 -4.56 -3.16
CA ILE A 76 1.16 -3.99 -2.11
C ILE A 76 1.31 -4.98 -0.96
N ARG A 77 0.22 -5.61 -0.49
CA ARG A 77 0.29 -6.61 0.58
C ARG A 77 1.11 -7.82 0.18
N THR A 78 0.93 -8.31 -1.03
CA THR A 78 1.71 -9.42 -1.56
C THR A 78 3.20 -9.11 -1.58
N ASN A 79 3.57 -7.91 -2.02
CA ASN A 79 4.97 -7.47 -2.03
C ASN A 79 5.53 -7.31 -0.62
N SER A 80 4.74 -6.84 0.32
CA SER A 80 5.14 -6.74 1.72
C SER A 80 5.46 -8.12 2.32
N LYS A 81 4.67 -9.14 1.98
CA LYS A 81 4.96 -10.52 2.40
C LYS A 81 6.27 -11.03 1.79
N ARG A 82 6.55 -10.69 0.53
CA ARG A 82 7.80 -11.07 -0.12
C ARG A 82 9.02 -10.43 0.54
N ILE A 83 8.90 -9.17 0.99
CA ILE A 83 9.97 -8.47 1.72
C ILE A 83 10.24 -9.16 3.06
N GLN A 84 9.21 -9.68 3.72
CA GLN A 84 9.31 -10.35 5.02
C GLN A 84 9.71 -11.83 4.92
N ALA A 85 9.71 -12.38 3.73
CA ALA A 85 9.99 -13.81 3.53
C ALA A 85 11.49 -14.14 3.68
#